data_41e7dd0ede1c95202c57f927fe0b6ca5
#
_entry.id   41e7dd0ede1c95202c57f927fe0b6ca5
#
_cell.length_a   1.000
_cell.length_b   1.000
_cell.length_c   1.000
_cell.angle_alpha   90.00
_cell.angle_beta   90.00
_cell.angle_gamma   90.00
#
_symmetry.space_group_name_H-M   'P 1'
#
loop_
_entity.id
_entity.type
_entity.pdbx_description
1 polymer ?
#
loop_
_entity_poly.entity_id
_entity_poly.type
_entity_poly.pdbx_seq_one_letter_code
_entity_poly.pdbx_strand_id
1 'polypeptide(L)'
;VAALGEGVEGWEIGDEVITHPNQTCGFCAACNGFEPLSCLDQKAWGYETSYGSFGEYSRVQAQQLIRKPKNLSWEEASCYALKMFTAYRMLIVNCDIRPNDRVLIWGASGGLGSYAIQLCKSLNAIPICVVSSKEKEEYCRSFGAELFIDRGEFPYLNQANVAEKGPTNEMRLFRSKIRNLTGGVDPDIVFE
;
A
#
# COMPACT_ATOMS: atom_id res chain seq x y z
N VAL A 1 2.94 -23.13 -9.34
CA VAL A 1 2.10 -24.21 -8.76
C VAL A 1 2.81 -25.55 -8.93
N ALA A 2 3.06 -26.27 -7.85
CA ALA A 2 3.76 -27.56 -7.87
C ALA A 2 2.79 -28.76 -7.73
N ALA A 3 1.68 -28.54 -7.03
CA ALA A 3 0.62 -29.55 -6.87
C ALA A 3 -0.74 -28.85 -6.66
N LEU A 4 -1.81 -29.57 -6.95
CA LEU A 4 -3.19 -29.11 -6.75
C LEU A 4 -3.88 -30.00 -5.72
N GLY A 5 -4.67 -29.40 -4.85
CA GLY A 5 -5.58 -30.12 -3.97
C GLY A 5 -6.80 -30.65 -4.73
N GLU A 6 -7.53 -31.56 -4.09
CA GLU A 6 -8.77 -32.11 -4.63
C GLU A 6 -9.81 -30.98 -4.85
N GLY A 7 -10.45 -30.97 -6.02
CA GLY A 7 -11.49 -30.00 -6.38
C GLY A 7 -10.97 -28.58 -6.70
N VAL A 8 -9.66 -28.37 -6.79
CA VAL A 8 -9.12 -27.07 -7.22
C VAL A 8 -9.27 -26.93 -8.73
N GLU A 9 -9.96 -25.87 -9.15
CA GLU A 9 -10.18 -25.51 -10.56
C GLU A 9 -9.48 -24.18 -10.90
N GLY A 10 -9.23 -23.94 -12.18
CA GLY A 10 -8.68 -22.68 -12.71
C GLY A 10 -7.17 -22.51 -12.58
N TRP A 11 -6.46 -23.52 -12.06
CA TRP A 11 -5.00 -23.55 -11.91
C TRP A 11 -4.42 -24.84 -12.51
N GLU A 12 -3.19 -24.74 -13.03
CA GLU A 12 -2.44 -25.86 -13.57
C GLU A 12 -1.05 -25.97 -12.91
N ILE A 13 -0.49 -27.19 -12.88
CA ILE A 13 0.88 -27.40 -12.44
C ILE A 13 1.82 -26.65 -13.40
N GLY A 14 2.74 -25.85 -12.86
CA GLY A 14 3.61 -24.97 -13.63
C GLY A 14 3.14 -23.52 -13.70
N ASP A 15 1.91 -23.20 -13.32
CA ASP A 15 1.44 -21.80 -13.28
C ASP A 15 2.36 -20.94 -12.38
N GLU A 16 2.80 -19.81 -12.90
CA GLU A 16 3.51 -18.77 -12.15
C GLU A 16 2.51 -17.90 -11.41
N VAL A 17 2.64 -17.83 -10.08
CA VAL A 17 1.65 -17.19 -9.22
C VAL A 17 2.28 -16.27 -8.17
N ILE A 18 1.50 -15.29 -7.74
CA ILE A 18 1.74 -14.46 -6.57
C ILE A 18 0.69 -14.82 -5.52
N THR A 19 1.08 -14.85 -4.26
CA THR A 19 0.18 -15.21 -3.15
C THR A 19 -0.27 -13.97 -2.39
N HIS A 20 -1.59 -13.80 -2.23
CA HIS A 20 -2.14 -12.84 -1.28
C HIS A 20 -1.94 -13.35 0.16
N PRO A 21 -1.50 -12.51 1.12
CA PRO A 21 -1.12 -13.00 2.45
C PRO A 21 -2.29 -13.37 3.36
N ASN A 22 -3.53 -12.98 3.05
CA ASN A 22 -4.68 -13.28 3.89
C ASN A 22 -5.46 -14.49 3.36
N GLN A 23 -5.74 -15.42 4.26
CA GLN A 23 -6.67 -16.51 4.05
C GLN A 23 -8.07 -16.10 4.54
N THR A 24 -9.11 -16.51 3.83
CA THR A 24 -10.51 -16.25 4.22
C THR A 24 -11.33 -17.50 3.98
N CYS A 25 -12.53 -17.60 4.58
CA CYS A 25 -13.36 -18.80 4.39
C CYS A 25 -13.90 -18.95 2.95
N GLY A 26 -14.04 -17.86 2.20
CA GLY A 26 -14.51 -17.87 0.81
C GLY A 26 -16.04 -17.91 0.62
N PHE A 27 -16.82 -18.15 1.66
CA PHE A 27 -18.27 -18.39 1.55
C PHE A 27 -19.17 -17.53 2.46
N CYS A 28 -18.62 -16.83 3.46
CA CYS A 28 -19.42 -15.95 4.33
C CYS A 28 -19.87 -14.68 3.59
N ALA A 29 -20.79 -13.93 4.20
CA ALA A 29 -21.29 -12.69 3.61
C ALA A 29 -20.17 -11.66 3.29
N ALA A 30 -19.16 -11.57 4.14
CA ALA A 30 -18.01 -10.69 3.91
C ALA A 30 -17.18 -11.15 2.68
N CYS A 31 -16.93 -12.45 2.54
CA CYS A 31 -16.18 -13.01 1.41
C CYS A 31 -16.94 -12.91 0.08
N ASN A 32 -18.26 -13.11 0.11
CA ASN A 32 -19.14 -13.00 -1.08
C ASN A 32 -19.61 -11.55 -1.34
N GLY A 33 -19.38 -10.64 -0.40
CA GLY A 33 -19.48 -9.20 -0.60
C GLY A 33 -18.17 -8.63 -1.11
N PHE A 34 -17.97 -7.33 -0.93
CA PHE A 34 -16.74 -6.66 -1.37
C PHE A 34 -15.74 -6.43 -0.22
N GLU A 35 -15.86 -7.19 0.89
CA GLU A 35 -15.06 -6.95 2.10
C GLU A 35 -14.51 -8.25 2.72
N PRO A 36 -13.70 -9.05 1.98
CA PRO A 36 -13.13 -10.29 2.52
C PRO A 36 -12.26 -10.10 3.76
N LEU A 37 -11.70 -8.91 3.98
CA LEU A 37 -10.92 -8.58 5.17
C LEU A 37 -11.77 -8.51 6.45
N SER A 38 -13.09 -8.45 6.34
CA SER A 38 -14.03 -8.56 7.45
C SER A 38 -14.51 -10.01 7.72
N CYS A 39 -13.90 -11.00 7.09
CA CYS A 39 -14.16 -12.39 7.35
C CYS A 39 -13.74 -12.75 8.78
N LEU A 40 -14.66 -13.34 9.57
CA LEU A 40 -14.37 -13.75 10.96
C LEU A 40 -13.36 -14.91 11.05
N ASP A 41 -13.23 -15.70 9.98
CA ASP A 41 -12.27 -16.80 9.85
C ASP A 41 -11.00 -16.38 9.11
N GLN A 42 -10.77 -15.06 8.95
CA GLN A 42 -9.55 -14.56 8.32
C GLN A 42 -8.33 -14.99 9.14
N LYS A 43 -7.26 -15.37 8.42
CA LYS A 43 -5.95 -15.66 9.01
C LYS A 43 -4.84 -15.05 8.15
N ALA A 44 -3.86 -14.46 8.82
CA ALA A 44 -2.62 -14.04 8.17
C ALA A 44 -1.77 -15.29 7.88
N TRP A 45 -1.57 -15.58 6.60
CA TRP A 45 -0.80 -16.73 6.14
C TRP A 45 0.66 -16.66 6.58
N GLY A 46 1.14 -17.75 7.18
CA GLY A 46 2.49 -17.85 7.70
C GLY A 46 2.69 -17.19 9.09
N TYR A 47 1.71 -16.46 9.59
CA TYR A 47 1.70 -15.89 10.94
C TYR A 47 0.67 -16.59 11.85
N GLU A 48 -0.57 -16.69 11.40
CA GLU A 48 -1.67 -17.37 12.11
C GLU A 48 -1.91 -18.80 11.60
N THR A 49 -1.15 -19.22 10.60
CA THR A 49 -1.17 -20.59 10.08
C THR A 49 0.15 -21.29 10.41
N SER A 50 0.10 -22.62 10.57
CA SER A 50 1.26 -23.45 10.80
C SER A 50 2.14 -23.67 9.55
N TYR A 51 1.82 -23.02 8.44
CA TYR A 51 2.51 -23.10 7.16
C TYR A 51 2.57 -21.70 6.53
N GLY A 52 3.68 -21.42 5.84
CA GLY A 52 3.97 -20.13 5.22
C GLY A 52 5.02 -20.27 4.13
N SER A 53 5.71 -19.19 3.79
CA SER A 53 6.65 -19.13 2.65
C SER A 53 8.11 -19.50 2.99
N PHE A 54 8.44 -19.79 4.25
CA PHE A 54 9.80 -20.21 4.63
C PHE A 54 10.01 -21.71 4.39
N GLY A 55 10.13 -22.10 3.10
CA GLY A 55 10.33 -23.46 2.67
C GLY A 55 10.35 -23.57 1.14
N GLU A 56 10.78 -24.71 0.62
CA GLU A 56 10.80 -24.98 -0.83
C GLU A 56 9.38 -25.03 -1.43
N TYR A 57 8.42 -25.49 -0.63
CA TYR A 57 7.01 -25.57 -0.99
C TYR A 57 6.15 -24.95 0.10
N SER A 58 5.06 -24.36 -0.32
CA SER A 58 4.11 -23.75 0.58
C SER A 58 2.68 -24.08 0.19
N ARG A 59 1.84 -24.29 1.20
CA ARG A 59 0.42 -24.55 1.00
C ARG A 59 -0.37 -23.24 1.10
N VAL A 60 -1.22 -22.99 0.12
CA VAL A 60 -2.08 -21.81 0.05
C VAL A 60 -3.47 -22.21 -0.42
N GLN A 61 -4.47 -21.37 -0.15
CA GLN A 61 -5.78 -21.53 -0.75
C GLN A 61 -5.73 -21.07 -2.22
N ALA A 62 -6.46 -21.73 -3.10
CA ALA A 62 -6.54 -21.36 -4.52
C ALA A 62 -6.96 -19.89 -4.71
N GLN A 63 -7.87 -19.40 -3.87
CA GLN A 63 -8.37 -18.01 -3.89
C GLN A 63 -7.34 -16.95 -3.44
N GLN A 64 -6.21 -17.35 -2.83
CA GLN A 64 -5.11 -16.44 -2.53
C GLN A 64 -4.18 -16.22 -3.71
N LEU A 65 -4.31 -17.03 -4.76
CA LEU A 65 -3.40 -17.00 -5.88
C LEU A 65 -3.84 -15.98 -6.93
N ILE A 66 -2.86 -15.29 -7.48
CA ILE A 66 -3.01 -14.36 -8.59
C ILE A 66 -1.96 -14.75 -9.62
N ARG A 67 -2.29 -14.77 -10.90
CA ARG A 67 -1.31 -15.02 -11.96
C ARG A 67 -0.23 -13.95 -11.90
N LYS A 68 1.04 -14.37 -11.87
CA LYS A 68 2.17 -13.43 -11.92
C LYS A 68 2.10 -12.64 -13.24
N PRO A 69 2.15 -11.30 -13.20
CA PRO A 69 2.25 -10.51 -14.43
C PRO A 69 3.52 -10.88 -15.22
N LYS A 70 3.35 -11.13 -16.52
CA LYS A 70 4.44 -11.60 -17.39
C LYS A 70 5.57 -10.58 -17.56
N ASN A 71 5.26 -9.30 -17.39
CA ASN A 71 6.19 -8.19 -17.50
C ASN A 71 6.99 -7.89 -16.22
N LEU A 72 6.72 -8.60 -15.12
CA LEU A 72 7.45 -8.44 -13.85
C LEU A 72 8.46 -9.58 -13.67
N SER A 73 9.65 -9.24 -13.18
CA SER A 73 10.61 -10.21 -12.67
C SER A 73 10.05 -10.92 -11.42
N TRP A 74 10.71 -11.97 -10.94
CA TRP A 74 10.31 -12.64 -9.70
C TRP A 74 10.53 -11.75 -8.47
N GLU A 75 11.59 -10.95 -8.48
CA GLU A 75 11.90 -9.99 -7.42
C GLU A 75 10.83 -8.89 -7.32
N GLU A 76 10.44 -8.32 -8.47
CA GLU A 76 9.38 -7.31 -8.52
C GLU A 76 8.03 -7.91 -8.11
N ALA A 77 7.70 -9.09 -8.61
CA ALA A 77 6.46 -9.79 -8.31
C ALA A 77 6.35 -10.16 -6.82
N SER A 78 7.45 -10.53 -6.16
CA SER A 78 7.47 -10.85 -4.73
C SER A 78 7.14 -9.66 -3.84
N CYS A 79 7.41 -8.44 -4.31
CA CYS A 79 7.11 -7.20 -3.59
C CYS A 79 5.70 -6.66 -3.85
N TYR A 80 4.98 -7.23 -4.81
CA TYR A 80 3.77 -6.63 -5.39
C TYR A 80 2.52 -6.80 -4.52
N ALA A 81 2.18 -8.05 -4.16
CA ALA A 81 0.83 -8.37 -3.69
C ALA A 81 0.40 -7.57 -2.46
N LEU A 82 1.13 -7.66 -1.35
CA LEU A 82 0.71 -7.01 -0.11
C LEU A 82 0.68 -5.48 -0.24
N LYS A 83 1.76 -4.91 -0.74
CA LYS A 83 1.95 -3.45 -0.74
C LYS A 83 1.03 -2.75 -1.75
N MET A 84 0.97 -3.28 -2.97
CA MET A 84 0.14 -2.70 -4.02
C MET A 84 -1.35 -2.81 -3.68
N PHE A 85 -1.81 -3.97 -3.22
CA PHE A 85 -3.22 -4.15 -2.89
C PHE A 85 -3.65 -3.32 -1.69
N THR A 86 -2.77 -3.14 -0.70
CA THR A 86 -3.04 -2.24 0.41
C THR A 86 -3.15 -0.79 -0.07
N ALA A 87 -2.20 -0.30 -0.88
CA ALA A 87 -2.26 1.05 -1.42
C ALA A 87 -3.50 1.25 -2.31
N TYR A 88 -3.83 0.27 -3.16
CA TYR A 88 -5.02 0.28 -3.99
C TYR A 88 -6.30 0.38 -3.15
N ARG A 89 -6.42 -0.48 -2.13
CA ARG A 89 -7.56 -0.47 -1.25
C ARG A 89 -7.72 0.88 -0.52
N MET A 90 -6.62 1.44 0.01
CA MET A 90 -6.67 2.71 0.71
C MET A 90 -7.10 3.85 -0.21
N LEU A 91 -6.47 4.01 -1.35
CA LEU A 91 -6.68 5.15 -2.23
C LEU A 91 -7.93 5.01 -3.10
N ILE A 92 -8.16 3.85 -3.69
CA ILE A 92 -9.23 3.66 -4.67
C ILE A 92 -10.51 3.21 -3.99
N VAL A 93 -10.45 2.15 -3.17
CA VAL A 93 -11.67 1.59 -2.58
C VAL A 93 -12.20 2.45 -1.43
N ASN A 94 -11.31 2.92 -0.54
CA ASN A 94 -11.75 3.64 0.66
C ASN A 94 -11.84 5.16 0.46
N CYS A 95 -10.91 5.76 -0.28
CA CYS A 95 -10.85 7.23 -0.46
C CYS A 95 -11.49 7.72 -1.76
N ASP A 96 -11.83 6.83 -2.71
CA ASP A 96 -12.40 7.22 -4.02
C ASP A 96 -11.57 8.33 -4.70
N ILE A 97 -10.24 8.12 -4.74
CA ILE A 97 -9.29 9.10 -5.28
C ILE A 97 -9.66 9.53 -6.71
N ARG A 98 -9.57 10.82 -6.97
CA ARG A 98 -9.97 11.44 -8.24
C ARG A 98 -8.82 12.20 -8.90
N PRO A 99 -8.89 12.44 -10.20
CA PRO A 99 -7.95 13.32 -10.88
C PRO A 99 -7.87 14.71 -10.20
N ASN A 100 -6.63 15.20 -10.03
CA ASN A 100 -6.27 16.43 -9.33
C ASN A 100 -6.40 16.42 -7.80
N ASP A 101 -6.84 15.33 -7.18
CA ASP A 101 -6.74 15.21 -5.73
C ASP A 101 -5.28 15.31 -5.27
N ARG A 102 -5.05 16.07 -4.21
CA ARG A 102 -3.76 16.22 -3.56
C ARG A 102 -3.65 15.19 -2.46
N VAL A 103 -2.71 14.29 -2.60
CA VAL A 103 -2.52 13.17 -1.66
C VAL A 103 -1.24 13.39 -0.87
N LEU A 104 -1.36 13.69 0.41
CA LEU A 104 -0.22 13.77 1.33
C LEU A 104 0.19 12.34 1.73
N ILE A 105 1.38 11.92 1.32
CA ILE A 105 1.87 10.56 1.52
C ILE A 105 2.98 10.56 2.57
N TRP A 106 2.70 10.01 3.75
CA TRP A 106 3.69 9.73 4.78
C TRP A 106 4.49 8.48 4.42
N GLY A 107 5.79 8.49 4.77
CA GLY A 107 6.66 7.37 4.42
C GLY A 107 6.72 7.08 2.92
N ALA A 108 6.69 8.11 2.09
CA ALA A 108 6.53 8.05 0.64
C ALA A 108 7.56 7.13 -0.07
N SER A 109 8.79 7.04 0.45
CA SER A 109 9.84 6.15 -0.07
C SER A 109 9.73 4.69 0.44
N GLY A 110 8.77 4.39 1.31
CA GLY A 110 8.52 3.04 1.77
C GLY A 110 7.80 2.18 0.72
N GLY A 111 7.72 0.88 0.98
CA GLY A 111 7.07 -0.04 0.05
C GLY A 111 5.60 0.30 -0.24
N LEU A 112 4.85 0.77 0.76
CA LEU A 112 3.46 1.19 0.58
C LEU A 112 3.38 2.55 -0.12
N GLY A 113 4.19 3.53 0.34
CA GLY A 113 4.22 4.88 -0.23
C GLY A 113 4.63 4.93 -1.70
N SER A 114 5.58 4.10 -2.12
CA SER A 114 6.02 4.04 -3.53
C SER A 114 4.90 3.57 -4.47
N TYR A 115 4.06 2.63 -4.04
CA TYR A 115 2.86 2.25 -4.81
C TYR A 115 1.78 3.33 -4.77
N ALA A 116 1.62 4.04 -3.64
CA ALA A 116 0.69 5.16 -3.55
C ALA A 116 1.07 6.28 -4.54
N ILE A 117 2.37 6.60 -4.69
CA ILE A 117 2.84 7.57 -5.71
C ILE A 117 2.45 7.12 -7.11
N GLN A 118 2.73 5.86 -7.47
CA GLN A 118 2.42 5.32 -8.80
C GLN A 118 0.92 5.32 -9.08
N LEU A 119 0.08 4.98 -8.10
CA LEU A 119 -1.37 5.05 -8.21
C LEU A 119 -1.85 6.49 -8.40
N CYS A 120 -1.35 7.45 -7.61
CA CYS A 120 -1.66 8.86 -7.81
C CYS A 120 -1.33 9.31 -9.24
N LYS A 121 -0.13 9.01 -9.73
CA LYS A 121 0.28 9.40 -11.09
C LYS A 121 -0.57 8.73 -12.17
N SER A 122 -0.92 7.46 -12.02
CA SER A 122 -1.78 6.74 -12.99
C SER A 122 -3.20 7.30 -13.07
N LEU A 123 -3.69 7.91 -11.99
CA LEU A 123 -5.01 8.52 -11.89
C LEU A 123 -5.02 10.04 -12.08
N ASN A 124 -3.87 10.63 -12.45
CA ASN A 124 -3.68 12.08 -12.55
C ASN A 124 -3.98 12.82 -11.23
N ALA A 125 -3.77 12.20 -10.09
CA ALA A 125 -3.73 12.84 -8.79
C ALA A 125 -2.31 13.36 -8.48
N ILE A 126 -2.19 14.23 -7.49
CA ILE A 126 -0.97 14.98 -7.17
C ILE A 126 -0.38 14.45 -5.86
N PRO A 127 0.66 13.60 -5.88
CA PRO A 127 1.31 13.13 -4.66
C PRO A 127 2.18 14.23 -4.04
N ILE A 128 2.02 14.45 -2.74
CA ILE A 128 2.85 15.30 -1.88
C ILE A 128 3.61 14.36 -0.94
N CYS A 129 4.89 14.17 -1.20
CA CYS A 129 5.69 13.13 -0.56
C CYS A 129 6.42 13.65 0.69
N VAL A 130 6.14 13.07 1.85
CA VAL A 130 6.91 13.33 3.07
C VAL A 130 8.07 12.33 3.13
N VAL A 131 9.30 12.85 3.09
CA VAL A 131 10.55 12.07 3.05
C VAL A 131 11.51 12.53 4.16
N SER A 132 12.60 11.79 4.40
CA SER A 132 13.58 12.11 5.45
C SER A 132 15.01 12.30 4.94
N SER A 133 15.22 12.26 3.62
CA SER A 133 16.52 12.52 2.99
C SER A 133 16.36 12.81 1.50
N LYS A 134 17.39 13.44 0.90
CA LYS A 134 17.45 13.68 -0.54
C LYS A 134 17.47 12.40 -1.37
N GLU A 135 18.16 11.37 -0.90
CA GLU A 135 18.19 10.06 -1.57
C GLU A 135 16.77 9.47 -1.71
N LYS A 136 15.96 9.57 -0.63
CA LYS A 136 14.56 9.14 -0.66
C LYS A 136 13.68 10.01 -1.56
N GLU A 137 13.99 11.31 -1.64
CA GLU A 137 13.33 12.19 -2.59
C GLU A 137 13.61 11.77 -4.02
N GLU A 138 14.87 11.50 -4.38
CA GLU A 138 15.28 11.03 -5.71
C GLU A 138 14.60 9.71 -6.08
N TYR A 139 14.54 8.79 -5.11
CA TYR A 139 13.79 7.54 -5.27
C TYR A 139 12.31 7.78 -5.59
N CYS A 140 11.63 8.66 -4.84
CA CYS A 140 10.23 9.00 -5.12
C CYS A 140 10.06 9.73 -6.47
N ARG A 141 11.03 10.55 -6.89
CA ARG A 141 11.04 11.20 -8.20
C ARG A 141 11.07 10.20 -9.35
N SER A 142 11.73 9.06 -9.18
CA SER A 142 11.75 8.01 -10.22
C SER A 142 10.36 7.44 -10.51
N PHE A 143 9.40 7.58 -9.59
CA PHE A 143 7.98 7.23 -9.78
C PHE A 143 7.11 8.41 -10.22
N GLY A 144 7.71 9.57 -10.51
CA GLY A 144 7.01 10.75 -11.03
C GLY A 144 6.51 11.73 -9.96
N ALA A 145 6.93 11.60 -8.69
CA ALA A 145 6.62 12.60 -7.67
C ALA A 145 7.39 13.90 -7.91
N GLU A 146 6.73 15.03 -7.66
CA GLU A 146 7.30 16.37 -7.87
C GLU A 146 7.28 17.24 -6.62
N LEU A 147 6.35 16.99 -5.68
CA LEU A 147 6.17 17.77 -4.46
C LEU A 147 6.70 17.02 -3.24
N PHE A 148 7.59 17.66 -2.50
CA PHE A 148 8.31 17.05 -1.38
C PHE A 148 8.30 17.92 -0.14
N ILE A 149 8.24 17.28 1.01
CA ILE A 149 8.41 17.86 2.33
C ILE A 149 9.48 17.04 3.06
N ASP A 150 10.57 17.67 3.45
CA ASP A 150 11.54 17.01 4.33
C ASP A 150 11.01 16.99 5.77
N ARG A 151 10.78 15.80 6.30
CA ARG A 151 10.35 15.60 7.68
C ARG A 151 11.36 16.15 8.69
N GLY A 152 12.64 16.24 8.34
CA GLY A 152 13.70 16.78 9.15
C GLY A 152 13.50 18.29 9.49
N GLU A 153 12.77 19.02 8.66
CA GLU A 153 12.38 20.41 8.93
C GLU A 153 11.37 20.53 10.09
N PHE A 154 10.77 19.42 10.53
CA PHE A 154 9.67 19.38 11.50
C PHE A 154 9.93 18.34 12.61
N PRO A 155 10.94 18.51 13.47
CA PRO A 155 11.34 17.51 14.46
C PRO A 155 10.25 17.16 15.48
N TYR A 156 9.32 18.08 15.76
CA TYR A 156 8.20 17.84 16.66
C TYR A 156 7.23 16.77 16.16
N LEU A 157 7.05 16.64 14.85
CA LEU A 157 6.19 15.60 14.25
C LEU A 157 6.71 14.16 14.48
N ASN A 158 7.93 14.04 15.00
CA ASN A 158 8.51 12.74 15.35
C ASN A 158 8.24 12.34 16.83
N GLN A 159 7.54 13.15 17.61
CA GLN A 159 7.28 12.88 19.03
C GLN A 159 5.91 12.21 19.21
N ALA A 160 5.88 11.12 19.98
CA ALA A 160 4.69 10.29 20.18
C ALA A 160 3.49 10.98 20.87
N ASN A 161 3.67 12.20 21.42
CA ASN A 161 2.69 12.91 22.25
C ASN A 161 2.13 14.18 21.61
N VAL A 162 2.06 14.24 20.29
CA VAL A 162 1.55 15.43 19.57
C VAL A 162 0.08 15.73 19.91
N ALA A 163 -0.71 14.71 20.19
CA ALA A 163 -2.15 14.84 20.40
C ALA A 163 -2.52 15.57 21.72
N GLU A 164 -1.66 15.55 22.74
CA GLU A 164 -1.98 16.10 24.07
C GLU A 164 -1.83 17.63 24.21
N LYS A 165 -1.12 18.28 23.29
CA LYS A 165 -0.74 19.71 23.44
C LYS A 165 -1.41 20.69 22.48
N GLY A 166 -2.33 20.22 21.63
CA GLY A 166 -2.97 21.06 20.61
C GLY A 166 -2.00 21.49 19.48
N PRO A 167 -2.47 22.26 18.49
CA PRO A 167 -1.66 22.64 17.33
C PRO A 167 -0.51 23.55 17.74
N THR A 168 0.72 23.04 17.61
CA THR A 168 1.96 23.76 17.85
C THR A 168 2.33 24.67 16.68
N ASN A 169 3.32 25.54 16.88
CA ASN A 169 3.85 26.35 15.80
C ASN A 169 4.39 25.48 14.64
N GLU A 170 5.02 24.34 14.92
CA GLU A 170 5.52 23.43 13.87
C GLU A 170 4.40 22.80 13.04
N MET A 171 3.27 22.44 13.67
CA MET A 171 2.10 21.94 12.93
C MET A 171 1.54 23.01 11.98
N ARG A 172 1.54 24.27 12.41
CA ARG A 172 1.13 25.40 11.56
C ARG A 172 2.12 25.61 10.41
N LEU A 173 3.42 25.51 10.69
CA LEU A 173 4.47 25.62 9.69
C LEU A 173 4.40 24.46 8.69
N PHE A 174 4.17 23.23 9.14
CA PHE A 174 3.98 22.06 8.28
C PHE A 174 2.78 22.26 7.34
N ARG A 175 1.63 22.67 7.88
CA ARG A 175 0.45 23.01 7.06
C ARG A 175 0.75 24.15 6.08
N SER A 176 1.47 25.18 6.50
CA SER A 176 1.89 26.28 5.61
C SER A 176 2.79 25.78 4.48
N LYS A 177 3.71 24.85 4.77
CA LYS A 177 4.57 24.22 3.75
C LYS A 177 3.73 23.47 2.71
N ILE A 178 2.74 22.68 3.15
CA ILE A 178 1.80 22.00 2.24
C ILE A 178 1.11 23.02 1.34
N ARG A 179 0.49 24.05 1.93
CA ARG A 179 -0.26 25.07 1.19
C ARG A 179 0.60 25.85 0.20
N ASN A 180 1.86 26.11 0.53
CA ASN A 180 2.81 26.74 -0.41
C ASN A 180 3.10 25.84 -1.61
N LEU A 181 3.19 24.52 -1.42
CA LEU A 181 3.41 23.57 -2.51
C LEU A 181 2.17 23.37 -3.39
N THR A 182 0.99 23.58 -2.84
CA THR A 182 -0.30 23.28 -3.50
C THR A 182 -1.05 24.53 -4.00
N GLY A 183 -0.42 25.70 -3.95
CA GLY A 183 -1.09 26.96 -4.33
C GLY A 183 -2.15 27.44 -3.34
N GLY A 184 -1.99 27.15 -2.05
CA GLY A 184 -2.83 27.64 -0.96
C GLY A 184 -3.93 26.67 -0.50
N VAL A 185 -3.96 25.45 -1.02
CA VAL A 185 -4.99 24.44 -0.73
C VAL A 185 -4.44 23.35 0.18
N ASP A 186 -5.26 22.83 1.07
CA ASP A 186 -4.90 21.66 1.90
C ASP A 186 -5.00 20.35 1.08
N PRO A 187 -4.40 19.24 1.52
CA PRO A 187 -4.54 17.96 0.83
C PRO A 187 -5.98 17.44 0.93
N ASP A 188 -6.44 16.78 -0.14
CA ASP A 188 -7.76 16.15 -0.21
C ASP A 188 -7.73 14.80 0.53
N ILE A 189 -6.59 14.09 0.46
CA ILE A 189 -6.37 12.78 1.08
C ILE A 189 -5.07 12.79 1.86
N VAL A 190 -5.06 12.16 3.05
CA VAL A 190 -3.86 11.83 3.81
C VAL A 190 -3.69 10.32 3.79
N PHE A 191 -2.53 9.88 3.29
CA PHE A 191 -2.14 8.47 3.19
C PHE A 191 -1.01 8.19 4.17
N GLU A 192 -1.27 7.32 5.16
CA GLU A 192 -0.35 6.96 6.24
C GLU A 192 -0.34 5.44 6.51
#